data_9b5765421ad698a6c19544c05e9ee57e
#
_entry.id   9b5765421ad698a6c19544c05e9ee57e
#
_cell.length_a   1.000
_cell.length_b   1.000
_cell.length_c   1.000
_cell.angle_alpha   90.00
_cell.angle_beta   90.00
_cell.angle_gamma   90.00
#
_symmetry.space_group_name_H-M   'P 1'
#
loop_
_entity.id
_entity.type
_entity.pdbx_description
1 polymer ?
#
loop_
_entity_poly.entity_id
_entity_poly.type
_entity_poly.pdbx_seq_one_letter_code
_entity_poly.pdbx_strand_id
1 'polypeptide(L)'
;MIILHCMKKKTWEKVKNDVSFGKESLQVEGFLHCSQIEYWWRIAPNFRSVEEELVLLCINTEKLSSEIKWEDGDNCGRSYPHVYGEINTNAVVAVLPFIKDADSNYIKNKEFAEYMDK
;
A
#
# COMPACT_ATOMS: atom_id res chain seq x y z
N MET A 1 8.01 -5.16 10.81
CA MET A 1 8.00 -5.23 9.35
C MET A 1 7.19 -4.09 8.79
N ILE A 2 7.62 -3.51 7.68
CA ILE A 2 6.88 -2.46 6.97
C ILE A 2 6.22 -3.06 5.74
N ILE A 3 4.92 -2.80 5.58
CA ILE A 3 4.19 -3.11 4.35
C ILE A 3 3.67 -1.83 3.73
N LEU A 4 3.38 -1.88 2.43
CA LEU A 4 2.94 -0.71 1.67
C LEU A 4 1.46 -0.84 1.31
N HIS A 5 0.76 0.28 1.43
CA HIS A 5 -0.62 0.43 0.93
C HIS A 5 -0.67 1.69 0.08
N CYS A 6 -1.17 1.54 -1.15
CA CYS A 6 -1.28 2.66 -2.08
C CYS A 6 -2.68 3.24 -2.04
N MET A 7 -2.78 4.56 -2.02
CA MET A 7 -4.08 5.23 -2.14
C MET A 7 -3.92 6.59 -2.81
N LYS A 8 -5.02 7.15 -3.27
CA LYS A 8 -5.03 8.50 -3.81
C LYS A 8 -4.67 9.49 -2.72
N LYS A 9 -3.85 10.46 -3.06
CA LYS A 9 -3.44 11.52 -2.12
C LYS A 9 -4.66 12.22 -1.53
N LYS A 10 -5.64 12.55 -2.36
CA LYS A 10 -6.86 13.22 -1.89
C LYS A 10 -7.65 12.37 -0.88
N THR A 11 -7.64 11.06 -1.04
CA THR A 11 -8.31 10.16 -0.10
C THR A 11 -7.57 10.14 1.24
N TRP A 12 -6.23 10.07 1.17
CA TRP A 12 -5.41 10.13 2.38
C TRP A 12 -5.63 11.43 3.16
N GLU A 13 -5.70 12.57 2.44
CA GLU A 13 -5.95 13.87 3.07
C GLU A 13 -7.27 13.91 3.83
N LYS A 14 -8.27 13.14 3.39
CA LYS A 14 -9.56 13.04 4.08
C LYS A 14 -9.52 12.18 5.33
N VAL A 15 -8.71 11.11 5.34
CA VAL A 15 -8.74 10.10 6.40
C VAL A 15 -7.56 10.17 7.36
N LYS A 16 -6.54 10.94 7.06
CA LYS A 16 -5.30 10.97 7.86
C LYS A 16 -5.49 11.36 9.33
N ASN A 17 -6.56 12.06 9.64
CA ASN A 17 -6.88 12.47 11.00
C ASN A 17 -7.93 11.58 11.68
N ASP A 18 -8.44 10.58 10.97
CA ASP A 18 -9.36 9.60 11.53
C ASP A 18 -8.58 8.58 12.35
N VAL A 19 -9.28 7.88 13.23
CA VAL A 19 -8.67 6.82 14.05
C VAL A 19 -8.23 5.66 13.18
N SER A 20 -9.02 5.36 12.15
CA SER A 20 -8.76 4.25 11.22
C SER A 20 -9.37 4.56 9.85
N PHE A 21 -9.00 3.77 8.85
CA PHE A 21 -9.49 3.94 7.48
C PHE A 21 -9.59 2.60 6.76
N GLY A 22 -10.21 2.61 5.56
CA GLY A 22 -10.31 1.43 4.71
C GLY A 22 -11.67 0.77 4.68
N LYS A 23 -12.67 1.39 5.28
CA LYS A 23 -14.02 0.83 5.38
C LYS A 23 -14.61 0.46 4.02
N GLU A 24 -14.42 1.31 3.00
CA GLU A 24 -14.97 1.06 1.67
C GLU A 24 -14.36 -0.17 1.01
N SER A 25 -13.04 -0.33 1.11
CA SER A 25 -12.35 -1.51 0.57
C SER A 25 -12.82 -2.79 1.25
N LEU A 26 -13.06 -2.74 2.55
CA LEU A 26 -13.59 -3.88 3.31
C LEU A 26 -14.98 -4.27 2.83
N GLN A 27 -15.83 -3.29 2.52
CA GLN A 27 -17.19 -3.55 2.04
C GLN A 27 -17.20 -4.17 0.64
N VAL A 28 -16.27 -3.76 -0.23
CA VAL A 28 -16.19 -4.20 -1.61
C VAL A 28 -15.42 -5.51 -1.75
N GLU A 29 -14.27 -5.63 -1.10
CA GLU A 29 -13.34 -6.74 -1.29
C GLU A 29 -13.14 -7.62 -0.06
N GLY A 30 -13.54 -7.15 1.11
CA GLY A 30 -13.39 -7.89 2.35
C GLY A 30 -12.03 -7.70 3.03
N PHE A 31 -11.08 -7.04 2.37
CA PHE A 31 -9.75 -6.77 2.92
C PHE A 31 -9.10 -5.60 2.18
N LEU A 32 -8.01 -5.08 2.74
CA LEU A 32 -7.20 -4.06 2.09
C LEU A 32 -5.94 -4.69 1.50
N HIS A 33 -5.65 -4.36 0.24
CA HIS A 33 -4.45 -4.83 -0.45
C HIS A 33 -3.23 -4.09 0.05
N CYS A 34 -2.20 -4.84 0.44
CA CYS A 34 -0.90 -4.29 0.78
C CYS A 34 0.19 -5.11 0.09
N SER A 35 1.42 -4.66 0.19
CA SER A 35 2.57 -5.32 -0.42
C SER A 35 3.80 -5.18 0.45
N GLN A 36 4.68 -6.17 0.42
CA GLN A 36 6.01 -5.99 0.96
C GLN A 36 6.81 -5.08 0.03
N ILE A 37 7.82 -4.40 0.56
CA ILE A 37 8.60 -3.41 -0.20
C ILE A 37 9.32 -4.05 -1.39
N GLU A 38 9.83 -5.27 -1.23
CA GLU A 38 10.56 -5.99 -2.29
C GLU A 38 9.73 -6.25 -3.54
N TYR A 39 8.41 -6.17 -3.43
CA TYR A 39 7.49 -6.33 -4.57
C TYR A 39 7.01 -5.00 -5.14
N TRP A 40 7.61 -3.88 -4.72
CA TRP A 40 7.25 -2.55 -5.22
C TRP A 40 7.20 -2.52 -6.75
N TRP A 41 8.21 -3.05 -7.40
CA TRP A 41 8.33 -3.02 -8.86
C TRP A 41 7.28 -3.90 -9.56
N ARG A 42 6.72 -4.87 -8.85
CA ARG A 42 5.66 -5.74 -9.39
C ARG A 42 4.30 -5.09 -9.31
N ILE A 43 4.05 -4.29 -8.27
CA ILE A 43 2.75 -3.64 -8.09
C ILE A 43 2.67 -2.30 -8.82
N ALA A 44 3.77 -1.59 -8.96
CA ALA A 44 3.78 -0.25 -9.54
C ALA A 44 3.11 -0.18 -10.92
N PRO A 45 3.36 -1.12 -11.86
CA PRO A 45 2.70 -1.07 -13.17
C PRO A 45 1.18 -1.11 -13.11
N ASN A 46 0.59 -1.68 -12.06
CA ASN A 46 -0.86 -1.80 -11.92
C ASN A 46 -1.54 -0.43 -11.76
N PHE A 47 -0.78 0.60 -11.41
CA PHE A 47 -1.30 1.94 -11.17
C PHE A 47 -1.01 2.91 -12.33
N ARG A 48 -0.42 2.45 -13.42
CA ARG A 48 0.01 3.32 -14.53
C ARG A 48 -1.11 4.14 -15.14
N SER A 49 -2.32 3.60 -15.18
CA SER A 49 -3.48 4.28 -15.76
C SER A 49 -4.14 5.28 -14.80
N VAL A 50 -3.74 5.30 -13.54
CA VAL A 50 -4.31 6.24 -12.57
C VAL A 50 -3.69 7.62 -12.81
N GLU A 51 -4.51 8.60 -13.13
CA GLU A 51 -4.04 9.97 -13.43
C GLU A 51 -3.88 10.81 -12.16
N GLU A 52 -4.62 10.49 -11.12
CA GLU A 52 -4.58 11.23 -9.85
C GLU A 52 -3.32 10.93 -9.08
N GLU A 53 -2.86 11.90 -8.29
CA GLU A 53 -1.70 11.70 -7.43
C GLU A 53 -1.94 10.57 -6.43
N LEU A 54 -0.97 9.69 -6.31
CA LEU A 54 -0.99 8.56 -5.38
C LEU A 54 0.06 8.76 -4.30
N VAL A 55 -0.19 8.17 -3.16
CA VAL A 55 0.78 8.08 -2.07
C VAL A 55 0.95 6.62 -1.65
N LEU A 56 2.12 6.31 -1.12
CA LEU A 56 2.41 5.02 -0.52
C LEU A 56 2.45 5.21 0.99
N LEU A 57 1.55 4.51 1.67
CA LEU A 57 1.55 4.47 3.12
C LEU A 57 2.48 3.36 3.58
N CYS A 58 3.45 3.70 4.41
CA CYS A 58 4.34 2.73 5.02
C CYS A 58 3.74 2.35 6.36
N ILE A 59 3.32 1.10 6.50
CA ILE A 59 2.59 0.61 7.66
C ILE A 59 3.47 -0.34 8.46
N ASN A 60 3.62 -0.04 9.74
CA ASN A 60 4.32 -0.94 10.66
C ASN A 60 3.35 -2.01 11.13
N THR A 61 3.60 -3.27 10.73
CA THR A 61 2.73 -4.39 11.07
C THR A 61 2.63 -4.63 12.57
N GLU A 62 3.64 -4.26 13.32
CA GLU A 62 3.64 -4.42 14.79
C GLU A 62 2.67 -3.46 15.48
N LYS A 63 2.31 -2.35 14.82
CA LYS A 63 1.37 -1.37 15.35
C LYS A 63 -0.05 -1.58 14.81
N LEU A 64 -0.21 -2.46 13.84
CA LEU A 64 -1.49 -2.69 13.17
C LEU A 64 -2.40 -3.53 14.06
N SER A 65 -3.64 -3.04 14.26
CA SER A 65 -4.63 -3.73 15.10
C SER A 65 -5.34 -4.86 14.39
N SER A 66 -5.49 -4.75 13.06
CA SER A 66 -6.23 -5.72 12.26
C SER A 66 -5.36 -6.90 11.86
N GLU A 67 -6.02 -8.06 11.62
CA GLU A 67 -5.34 -9.28 11.21
C GLU A 67 -4.78 -9.14 9.78
N ILE A 68 -3.57 -9.64 9.58
CA ILE A 68 -2.96 -9.76 8.26
C ILE A 68 -2.95 -11.23 7.86
N LYS A 69 -3.38 -11.50 6.62
CA LYS A 69 -3.23 -12.81 6.02
C LYS A 69 -2.37 -12.67 4.77
N TRP A 70 -1.34 -13.49 4.67
CA TRP A 70 -0.48 -13.54 3.49
C TRP A 70 -1.09 -14.52 2.50
N GLU A 71 -1.60 -13.99 1.40
CA GLU A 71 -2.39 -14.77 0.45
C GLU A 71 -1.90 -14.58 -0.99
N ASP A 72 -1.95 -15.67 -1.76
CA ASP A 72 -1.67 -15.67 -3.18
C ASP A 72 -3.01 -15.71 -3.94
N GLY A 73 -3.69 -14.58 -3.99
CA GLY A 73 -5.02 -14.48 -4.60
C GLY A 73 -5.04 -14.75 -6.10
N ASP A 74 -3.93 -14.50 -6.79
CA ASP A 74 -3.82 -14.69 -8.23
C ASP A 74 -3.18 -16.02 -8.60
N ASN A 75 -2.84 -16.84 -7.63
CA ASN A 75 -2.17 -18.13 -7.83
C ASN A 75 -0.89 -17.98 -8.66
N CYS A 76 -0.13 -16.93 -8.38
CA CYS A 76 1.10 -16.60 -9.14
C CYS A 76 2.39 -17.07 -8.45
N GLY A 77 2.27 -17.74 -7.31
CA GLY A 77 3.42 -18.21 -6.54
C GLY A 77 3.95 -17.16 -5.55
N ARG A 78 3.31 -16.01 -5.44
CA ARG A 78 3.70 -14.94 -4.53
C ARG A 78 2.53 -14.56 -3.63
N SER A 79 2.79 -14.44 -2.34
CA SER A 79 1.77 -14.02 -1.37
C SER A 79 1.91 -12.53 -1.07
N TYR A 80 0.76 -11.89 -0.91
CA TYR A 80 0.68 -10.48 -0.54
C TYR A 80 -0.06 -10.35 0.79
N PRO A 81 0.32 -9.39 1.64
CA PRO A 81 -0.38 -9.18 2.90
C PRO A 81 -1.73 -8.50 2.64
N HIS A 82 -2.79 -9.16 3.05
CA HIS A 82 -4.14 -8.64 2.99
C HIS A 82 -4.60 -8.32 4.42
N VAL A 83 -5.01 -7.08 4.65
CA VAL A 83 -5.44 -6.62 5.97
C VAL A 83 -6.94 -6.81 6.10
N TYR A 84 -7.36 -7.67 7.02
CA TYR A 84 -8.76 -8.03 7.25
C TYR A 84 -9.37 -7.18 8.36
N GLY A 85 -9.44 -5.89 8.12
CA GLY A 85 -9.99 -4.91 9.01
C GLY A 85 -9.50 -3.53 8.64
N GLU A 86 -10.02 -2.51 9.29
CA GLU A 86 -9.53 -1.15 9.05
C GLU A 86 -8.09 -1.01 9.53
N ILE A 87 -7.35 -0.14 8.86
CA ILE A 87 -5.98 0.18 9.27
C ILE A 87 -6.05 1.34 10.25
N ASN A 88 -5.55 1.13 11.45
CA ASN A 88 -5.45 2.21 12.43
C ASN A 88 -4.39 3.20 11.97
N THR A 89 -4.75 4.47 11.96
CA THR A 89 -3.92 5.54 11.37
C THR A 89 -2.56 5.64 12.03
N ASN A 90 -2.47 5.34 13.33
CA ASN A 90 -1.19 5.38 14.03
C ASN A 90 -0.21 4.26 13.65
N ALA A 91 -0.62 3.28 12.86
CA ALA A 91 0.29 2.28 12.29
C ALA A 91 1.00 2.80 11.04
N VAL A 92 0.53 3.90 10.45
CA VAL A 92 1.18 4.54 9.30
C VAL A 92 2.35 5.35 9.82
N VAL A 93 3.57 4.88 9.53
CA VAL A 93 4.79 5.52 10.04
C VAL A 93 5.43 6.48 9.04
N ALA A 94 5.05 6.40 7.78
CA ALA A 94 5.50 7.33 6.74
C ALA A 94 4.48 7.36 5.60
N VAL A 95 4.40 8.51 4.93
CA VAL A 95 3.59 8.69 3.74
C VAL A 95 4.53 9.24 2.67
N LEU A 96 4.72 8.47 1.59
CA LEU A 96 5.67 8.80 0.55
C LEU A 96 4.95 9.08 -0.76
N PRO A 97 5.47 10.00 -1.59
CA PRO A 97 4.88 10.24 -2.90
C PRO A 97 5.14 9.05 -3.82
N PHE A 98 4.17 8.74 -4.68
CA PHE A 98 4.31 7.70 -5.69
C PHE A 98 4.30 8.40 -7.05
N ILE A 99 5.49 8.65 -7.59
CA ILE A 99 5.71 9.58 -8.69
C ILE A 99 6.05 8.84 -9.99
N LYS A 100 5.45 9.28 -11.09
CA LYS A 100 5.73 8.78 -12.43
C LYS A 100 6.79 9.64 -13.12
N ASP A 101 7.57 9.01 -14.01
CA ASP A 101 8.43 9.72 -14.95
C ASP A 101 7.62 10.14 -16.19
N ALA A 102 8.32 10.69 -17.20
CA ALA A 102 7.70 11.16 -18.43
C ALA A 102 7.03 10.05 -19.25
N ASP A 103 7.45 8.80 -19.05
CA ASP A 103 6.92 7.63 -19.77
C ASP A 103 5.82 6.92 -18.98
N SER A 104 5.32 7.54 -17.93
CA SER A 104 4.30 7.00 -17.03
C SER A 104 4.74 5.76 -16.24
N ASN A 105 6.03 5.58 -16.05
CA ASN A 105 6.58 4.56 -15.19
C ASN A 105 6.85 5.12 -13.81
N TYR A 106 6.49 4.39 -12.77
CA TYR A 106 6.73 4.84 -11.41
C TYR A 106 8.22 4.75 -11.07
N ILE A 107 8.71 5.78 -10.40
CA ILE A 107 10.11 5.86 -9.96
C ILE A 107 10.18 5.28 -8.55
N LYS A 108 11.06 4.29 -8.34
CA LYS A 108 11.23 3.69 -7.02
C LYS A 108 11.71 4.74 -6.02
N ASN A 109 10.98 4.83 -4.90
CA ASN A 109 11.33 5.77 -3.84
C ASN A 109 12.72 5.45 -3.29
N LYS A 110 13.52 6.49 -3.05
CA LYS A 110 14.88 6.34 -2.52
C LYS A 110 14.91 5.67 -1.15
N GLU A 111 13.84 5.85 -0.39
CA GLU A 111 13.68 5.22 0.93
C GLU A 111 13.67 3.69 0.86
N PHE A 112 13.41 3.13 -0.32
CA PHE A 112 13.34 1.69 -0.54
C PHE A 112 14.61 1.11 -1.19
N ALA A 113 15.65 1.93 -1.36
CA ALA A 113 16.85 1.51 -2.09
C ALA A 113 17.55 0.27 -1.49
N GLU A 114 17.43 0.08 -0.18
CA GLU A 114 18.04 -1.06 0.51
C GLU A 114 17.25 -2.37 0.34
N TYR A 115 16.02 -2.27 -0.12
CA TYR A 115 15.15 -3.44 -0.30
C TYR A 115 15.34 -3.98 -1.72
N MET A 116 15.93 -5.16 -1.80
CA MET A 116 16.20 -5.81 -3.09
C MET A 116 14.89 -6.25 -3.73
N ASP A 117 14.75 -5.97 -5.03
CA ASP A 117 13.58 -6.42 -5.80
C ASP A 117 13.52 -7.95 -5.84
N LYS A 118 12.36 -8.48 -5.58
CA LYS A 118 12.07 -9.91 -5.64
C LYS A 118 10.95 -10.17 -6.64
#